data_837ff9a226818e301f9d1800df8e6132
#
_entry.id   837ff9a226818e301f9d1800df8e6132
#
_cell.length_a   1.000
_cell.length_b   1.000
_cell.length_c   1.000
_cell.angle_alpha   90.00
_cell.angle_beta   90.00
_cell.angle_gamma   90.00
#
_symmetry.space_group_name_H-M   'P 1'
#
loop_
_entity.id
_entity.type
_entity.pdbx_description
1 polymer ?
#
loop_
_entity_poly.entity_id
_entity_poly.type
_entity_poly.pdbx_seq_one_letter_code
_entity_poly.pdbx_strand_id
1 'polypeptide(L)'
;MGGIAFEFPVHPIHEMGKRPTAALDRNLAYLGLVEILYGYPLDGVVLTTGCDKTTPACVMAAATVNIPAIVLSGGPMLNGWLKGERIGSGTIIWKAREMLAAGEI
;
A
#
# COMPACT_ATOMS: atom_id res chain seq x y z
N MET A 1 23.46 -12.52 11.07
CA MET A 1 24.19 -11.31 10.66
C MET A 1 24.31 -10.25 11.76
N GLY A 2 23.80 -10.42 12.97
CA GLY A 2 24.01 -9.52 14.11
C GLY A 2 23.28 -8.17 14.07
N GLY A 3 22.35 -7.99 13.16
CA GLY A 3 21.50 -6.79 13.12
C GLY A 3 20.30 -6.88 14.06
N ILE A 4 19.78 -5.74 14.47
CA ILE A 4 18.55 -5.62 15.24
C ILE A 4 17.45 -5.10 14.30
N ALA A 5 16.37 -5.84 14.16
CA ALA A 5 15.25 -5.46 13.31
C ALA A 5 14.14 -4.79 14.15
N PHE A 6 13.63 -3.68 13.65
CA PHE A 6 12.43 -3.02 14.17
C PHE A 6 11.36 -3.00 13.10
N GLU A 7 10.12 -3.17 13.48
CA GLU A 7 8.97 -3.08 12.61
C GLU A 7 8.25 -1.74 12.80
N PHE A 8 7.97 -1.07 11.67
CA PHE A 8 7.19 0.16 11.63
C PHE A 8 6.06 0.02 10.63
N PRO A 9 4.80 0.23 11.01
CA PRO A 9 3.71 0.26 10.07
C PRO A 9 3.76 1.54 9.22
N VAL A 10 3.55 1.40 7.92
CA VAL A 10 3.24 2.54 7.05
C VAL A 10 1.82 3.01 7.37
N HIS A 11 1.56 4.30 7.25
CA HIS A 11 0.24 4.90 7.55
C HIS A 11 -0.91 4.11 6.87
N PRO A 12 -1.81 3.52 7.66
CA PRO A 12 -2.87 2.65 7.14
C PRO A 12 -4.01 3.49 6.58
N ILE A 13 -4.04 3.68 5.27
CA ILE A 13 -5.12 4.41 4.61
C ILE A 13 -6.06 3.41 3.97
N HIS A 14 -7.25 3.33 4.52
CA HIS A 14 -8.30 2.47 4.00
C HIS A 14 -9.07 3.17 2.88
N GLU A 15 -9.13 2.57 1.70
CA GLU A 15 -9.73 3.18 0.51
C GLU A 15 -11.25 3.02 0.43
N MET A 16 -11.78 1.99 1.08
CA MET A 16 -13.20 1.70 1.02
C MET A 16 -14.03 2.68 1.86
N GLY A 17 -15.15 3.12 1.32
CA GLY A 17 -16.08 3.98 2.03
C GLY A 17 -15.69 5.45 2.11
N LYS A 18 -14.60 5.87 1.47
CA LYS A 18 -14.20 7.28 1.37
C LYS A 18 -14.09 7.75 -0.07
N ARG A 19 -14.02 9.07 -0.25
CA ARG A 19 -13.76 9.67 -1.55
C ARG A 19 -12.35 9.29 -2.05
N PRO A 20 -12.15 9.10 -3.35
CA PRO A 20 -10.83 8.82 -3.89
C PRO A 20 -9.90 10.02 -3.67
N THR A 21 -8.84 9.80 -2.91
CA THR A 21 -7.82 10.80 -2.56
C THR A 21 -6.41 10.23 -2.73
N ALA A 22 -6.21 9.49 -3.82
CA ALA A 22 -4.98 8.72 -4.06
C ALA A 22 -3.69 9.52 -3.87
N ALA A 23 -3.67 10.77 -4.34
CA ALA A 23 -2.49 11.64 -4.21
C ALA A 23 -2.25 12.04 -2.76
N LEU A 24 -3.29 12.42 -2.02
CA LEU A 24 -3.19 12.75 -0.59
C LEU A 24 -2.78 11.55 0.25
N ASP A 25 -3.40 10.40 0.00
CA ASP A 25 -3.07 9.15 0.69
C ASP A 25 -1.60 8.78 0.51
N ARG A 26 -1.12 8.86 -0.70
CA ARG A 26 0.28 8.61 -1.05
C ARG A 26 1.22 9.58 -0.36
N ASN A 27 0.89 10.86 -0.35
CA ASN A 27 1.69 11.90 0.28
C ASN A 27 1.71 11.78 1.80
N LEU A 28 0.59 11.44 2.43
CA LEU A 28 0.53 11.20 3.88
C LEU A 28 1.40 9.99 4.27
N ALA A 29 1.30 8.89 3.53
CA ALA A 29 2.14 7.72 3.75
C ALA A 29 3.63 8.04 3.56
N TYR A 30 3.96 8.78 2.51
CA TYR A 30 5.32 9.24 2.22
C TYR A 30 5.88 10.11 3.35
N LEU A 31 5.16 11.15 3.76
CA LEU A 31 5.62 12.08 4.80
C LEU A 31 5.81 11.38 6.13
N GLY A 32 4.86 10.55 6.55
CA GLY A 32 4.99 9.79 7.80
C GLY A 32 6.18 8.83 7.78
N LEU A 33 6.45 8.20 6.65
CA LEU A 33 7.59 7.30 6.51
C LEU A 33 8.93 8.07 6.50
N VAL A 34 9.00 9.23 5.84
CA VAL A 34 10.18 10.10 5.88
C VAL A 34 10.49 10.52 7.32
N GLU A 35 9.47 10.91 8.10
CA GLU A 35 9.66 11.28 9.49
C GLU A 35 10.24 10.13 10.33
N ILE A 36 9.73 8.92 10.16
CA ILE A 36 10.26 7.73 10.84
C ILE A 36 11.70 7.46 10.44
N LEU A 37 11.99 7.43 9.15
CA LEU A 37 13.33 7.10 8.64
C LEU A 37 14.39 8.15 9.02
N TYR A 38 13.99 9.41 9.20
CA TYR A 38 14.87 10.45 9.71
C TYR A 38 14.96 10.50 11.23
N GLY A 39 13.85 10.22 11.89
CA GLY A 39 13.75 10.38 13.35
C GLY A 39 14.44 9.28 14.14
N TYR A 40 14.63 8.11 13.56
CA TYR A 40 15.26 6.97 14.21
C TYR A 40 16.66 6.69 13.65
N PRO A 41 17.60 6.23 14.46
CA PRO A 41 18.98 5.93 14.04
C PRO A 41 19.04 4.61 13.28
N LEU A 42 18.50 4.59 12.08
CA LEU A 42 18.42 3.40 11.23
C LEU A 42 19.60 3.35 10.26
N ASP A 43 20.24 2.18 10.14
CA ASP A 43 21.32 1.93 9.20
C ASP A 43 20.83 1.53 7.80
N GLY A 44 19.59 1.08 7.71
CA GLY A 44 18.94 0.68 6.46
C GLY A 44 17.50 0.27 6.67
N VAL A 45 16.74 0.08 5.60
CA VAL A 45 15.33 -0.25 5.65
C VAL A 45 14.92 -1.27 4.60
N VAL A 46 14.04 -2.19 4.97
CA VAL A 46 13.30 -3.07 4.06
C VAL A 46 11.86 -2.60 4.03
N LEU A 47 11.41 -2.14 2.87
CA LEU A 47 10.08 -1.58 2.64
C LEU A 47 9.19 -2.63 1.98
N THR A 48 8.31 -3.25 2.74
CA THR A 48 7.35 -4.21 2.19
C THR A 48 6.14 -3.47 1.62
N THR A 49 5.83 -3.73 0.36
CA THR A 49 4.77 -3.01 -0.36
C THR A 49 3.81 -3.98 -1.05
N GLY A 50 2.58 -3.55 -1.29
CA GLY A 50 1.58 -4.41 -1.90
C GLY A 50 0.60 -3.72 -2.85
N CYS A 51 0.64 -2.38 -2.99
CA CYS A 51 -0.33 -1.68 -3.82
C CYS A 51 0.25 -0.47 -4.54
N ASP A 52 -0.56 0.11 -5.42
CA ASP A 52 -0.24 1.28 -6.25
C ASP A 52 -0.02 2.58 -5.46
N LYS A 53 -0.42 2.63 -4.19
CA LYS A 53 -0.18 3.77 -3.31
C LYS A 53 1.03 3.57 -2.42
N THR A 54 1.15 2.42 -1.77
CA THR A 54 2.25 2.15 -0.85
C THR A 54 3.58 2.02 -1.57
N THR A 55 3.61 1.40 -2.75
CA THR A 55 4.86 1.22 -3.49
C THR A 55 5.52 2.57 -3.86
N PRO A 56 4.85 3.50 -4.53
CA PRO A 56 5.47 4.80 -4.83
C PRO A 56 5.77 5.63 -3.58
N ALA A 57 4.93 5.59 -2.54
CA ALA A 57 5.18 6.30 -1.29
C ALA A 57 6.48 5.81 -0.62
N CYS A 58 6.68 4.51 -0.56
CA CYS A 58 7.89 3.91 0.00
C CYS A 58 9.15 4.23 -0.82
N VAL A 59 9.06 4.17 -2.16
CA VAL A 59 10.18 4.55 -3.04
C VAL A 59 10.54 6.02 -2.88
N MET A 60 9.54 6.90 -2.82
CA MET A 60 9.75 8.33 -2.59
C MET A 60 10.43 8.59 -1.24
N ALA A 61 10.00 7.93 -0.18
CA ALA A 61 10.59 8.08 1.15
C ALA A 61 12.04 7.59 1.17
N ALA A 62 12.31 6.42 0.60
CA ALA A 62 13.66 5.88 0.50
C ALA A 62 14.61 6.83 -0.25
N ALA A 63 14.15 7.38 -1.38
CA ALA A 63 14.91 8.34 -2.17
C ALA A 63 15.15 9.67 -1.44
N THR A 64 14.20 10.10 -0.61
CA THR A 64 14.32 11.33 0.17
C THR A 64 15.33 11.21 1.30
N VAL A 65 15.28 10.11 2.03
CA VAL A 65 16.15 9.90 3.19
C VAL A 65 17.54 9.44 2.79
N ASN A 66 17.64 8.75 1.66
CA ASN A 66 18.91 8.29 1.08
C ASN A 66 19.74 7.38 2.02
N ILE A 67 19.08 6.49 2.75
CA ILE A 67 19.72 5.38 3.46
C ILE A 67 19.64 4.10 2.62
N PRO A 68 20.47 3.09 2.88
CA PRO A 68 20.37 1.79 2.22
C PRO A 68 18.94 1.23 2.33
N ALA A 69 18.29 0.98 1.21
CA ALA A 69 16.90 0.57 1.16
C ALA A 69 16.64 -0.55 0.15
N ILE A 70 15.77 -1.46 0.51
CA ILE A 70 15.22 -2.48 -0.38
C ILE A 70 13.70 -2.36 -0.37
N VAL A 71 13.08 -2.23 -1.55
CA VAL A 71 11.64 -2.33 -1.70
C VAL A 71 11.28 -3.76 -2.07
N LEU A 72 10.57 -4.42 -1.17
CA LEU A 72 10.10 -5.79 -1.35
C LEU A 72 8.60 -5.79 -1.63
N SER A 73 8.22 -5.97 -2.88
CA SER A 73 6.81 -6.07 -3.27
C SER A 73 6.29 -7.50 -3.08
N GLY A 74 5.10 -7.63 -2.49
CA GLY A 74 4.41 -8.90 -2.35
C GLY A 74 3.92 -9.52 -3.68
N GLY A 75 3.99 -8.75 -4.77
CA GLY A 75 3.53 -9.17 -6.08
C GLY A 75 2.01 -9.09 -6.26
N PRO A 76 1.50 -9.58 -7.39
CA PRO A 76 0.08 -9.54 -7.69
C PRO A 76 -0.71 -10.52 -6.81
N MET A 77 -1.91 -10.14 -6.43
CA MET A 77 -2.85 -11.04 -5.75
C MET A 77 -3.31 -12.16 -6.68
N LEU A 78 -3.57 -13.32 -6.11
CA LEU A 78 -4.27 -14.38 -6.82
C LEU A 78 -5.68 -13.92 -7.20
N ASN A 79 -6.13 -14.31 -8.39
CA ASN A 79 -7.47 -13.99 -8.85
C ASN A 79 -8.52 -14.77 -8.07
N GLY A 80 -9.64 -14.11 -7.76
CA GLY A 80 -10.87 -14.77 -7.36
C GLY A 80 -11.75 -15.11 -8.57
N TRP A 81 -12.85 -15.80 -8.30
CA TRP A 81 -13.86 -16.16 -9.30
C TRP A 81 -15.26 -15.87 -8.76
N LEU A 82 -16.06 -15.19 -9.54
CA LEU A 82 -17.46 -14.95 -9.23
C LEU A 82 -18.33 -15.31 -10.42
N LYS A 83 -19.26 -16.24 -10.25
CA LYS A 83 -20.16 -16.69 -11.32
C LYS A 83 -19.43 -17.09 -12.63
N GLY A 84 -18.24 -17.72 -12.50
CA GLY A 84 -17.42 -18.12 -13.64
C GLY A 84 -16.54 -17.04 -14.27
N GLU A 85 -16.61 -15.81 -13.80
CA GLU A 85 -15.75 -14.71 -14.22
C GLU A 85 -14.57 -14.53 -13.27
N ARG A 86 -13.40 -14.27 -13.84
CA ARG A 86 -12.18 -13.96 -13.09
C ARG A 86 -12.25 -12.54 -12.56
N ILE A 87 -12.08 -12.38 -11.24
CA ILE A 87 -12.15 -11.10 -10.55
C ILE A 87 -10.93 -10.86 -9.69
N GLY A 88 -10.57 -9.59 -9.51
CA GLY A 88 -9.62 -9.12 -8.53
C GLY A 88 -10.30 -8.35 -7.39
N SER A 89 -9.54 -7.96 -6.38
CA SER A 89 -10.06 -7.25 -5.19
C SER A 89 -10.78 -5.94 -5.54
N GLY A 90 -10.27 -5.16 -6.49
CA GLY A 90 -10.92 -3.94 -6.97
C GLY A 90 -12.16 -4.24 -7.80
N THR A 91 -12.07 -5.19 -8.71
CA THR A 91 -13.17 -5.56 -9.62
C THR A 91 -14.41 -6.05 -8.88
N ILE A 92 -14.24 -6.85 -7.81
CA ILE A 92 -15.38 -7.34 -7.03
C ILE A 92 -16.18 -6.24 -6.38
N ILE A 93 -15.52 -5.19 -5.89
CA ILE A 93 -16.18 -4.06 -5.24
C ILE A 93 -17.05 -3.28 -6.25
N TRP A 94 -16.51 -3.02 -7.44
CA TRP A 94 -17.26 -2.34 -8.49
C TRP A 94 -18.45 -3.18 -8.96
N LYS A 95 -18.23 -4.47 -9.18
CA LYS A 95 -19.30 -5.39 -9.59
C LYS A 95 -20.40 -5.51 -8.53
N ALA A 96 -20.05 -5.58 -7.25
CA ALA A 96 -21.03 -5.58 -6.17
C ALA A 96 -21.87 -4.30 -6.12
N ARG A 97 -21.24 -3.14 -6.38
CA ARG A 97 -21.97 -1.86 -6.46
C ARG A 97 -22.92 -1.79 -7.64
N GLU A 98 -22.51 -2.29 -8.80
CA GLU A 98 -23.37 -2.40 -9.99
C GLU A 98 -24.55 -3.30 -9.73
N MET A 99 -24.33 -4.47 -9.14
CA MET A 99 -25.40 -5.42 -8.78
C MET A 99 -26.38 -4.82 -7.75
N LEU A 100 -25.86 -4.11 -6.75
CA LEU A 100 -26.70 -3.40 -5.77
C LEU A 100 -27.53 -2.31 -6.44
N ALA A 101 -26.94 -1.52 -7.34
CA ALA A 101 -27.65 -0.49 -8.08
C ALA A 101 -28.72 -1.06 -9.03
N ALA A 102 -28.48 -2.27 -9.56
CA ALA A 102 -29.43 -2.99 -10.38
C ALA A 102 -30.53 -3.73 -9.58
N GLY A 103 -30.43 -3.76 -8.25
CA GLY A 103 -31.36 -4.50 -7.40
C GLY A 103 -31.20 -6.03 -7.45
N GLU A 104 -30.02 -6.50 -7.82
CA GLU A 104 -29.68 -7.94 -7.91
C GLU A 104 -29.21 -8.53 -6.57
N ILE A 105 -28.81 -7.70 -5.67
CA ILE A 105 -28.40 -7.99 -4.28
C ILE A 105 -28.85 -6.89 -3.32
#